data_6c32a70555566b15ed8d1274b35eff6b
#
_entry.id   6c32a70555566b15ed8d1274b35eff6b
#
_cell.length_a   1.000
_cell.length_b   1.000
_cell.length_c   1.000
_cell.angle_alpha   90.00
_cell.angle_beta   90.00
_cell.angle_gamma   90.00
#
_symmetry.space_group_name_H-M   'P 1'
#
loop_
_entity.id
_entity.type
_entity.pdbx_description
1 polymer ?
#
loop_
_entity_poly.entity_id
_entity_poly.type
_entity_poly.pdbx_seq_one_letter_code
_entity_poly.pdbx_strand_id
1 'polypeptide(L)'
;MMIKLTGGKLYDPANGVNGEVRDIYIADGRVVAPTPEARIDQEYNLRGKVVMAGAIDPHTHIGGGKVTIARTLMPEDHEHDEVAHTALTRAGTGHALPSTMITGYRYAEMGYTACFEPAMLPANARQAHLELGDTPLLDKGAFVMLGSDDFMLRSIAEKRDFQQIKDYIAWTMHAAQAIAVKVVNPGGISAFKFNQR
;
A
#
# COMPACT_ATOMS: atom_id res chain seq x y z
N MET A 1 -9.02 -8.03 24.95
CA MET A 1 -8.36 -9.33 24.64
C MET A 1 -6.87 -9.15 24.82
N MET A 2 -6.22 -10.01 25.62
CA MET A 2 -4.77 -9.97 25.87
C MET A 2 -4.10 -11.14 25.16
N ILE A 3 -3.16 -10.83 24.27
CA ILE A 3 -2.35 -11.82 23.54
C ILE A 3 -0.93 -11.74 24.10
N LYS A 4 -0.30 -12.90 24.30
CA LYS A 4 1.08 -13.01 24.70
C LYS A 4 1.89 -13.74 23.62
N LEU A 5 2.99 -13.13 23.19
CA LEU A 5 3.97 -13.74 22.30
C LEU A 5 5.21 -14.11 23.11
N THR A 6 5.59 -15.38 23.16
CA THR A 6 6.65 -15.86 24.08
C THR A 6 7.89 -16.33 23.32
N GLY A 7 9.07 -16.00 23.88
CA GLY A 7 10.34 -16.60 23.49
C GLY A 7 10.88 -16.21 22.10
N GLY A 8 10.32 -15.19 21.48
CA GLY A 8 10.81 -14.64 20.22
C GLY A 8 12.05 -13.77 20.39
N LYS A 9 12.94 -13.79 19.41
CA LYS A 9 14.10 -12.89 19.34
C LYS A 9 13.67 -11.54 18.79
N LEU A 10 13.55 -10.54 19.67
CA LEU A 10 12.99 -9.22 19.35
C LEU A 10 14.05 -8.26 18.83
N TYR A 11 13.75 -7.60 17.70
CA TYR A 11 14.47 -6.48 17.17
C TYR A 11 13.55 -5.25 17.13
N ASP A 12 13.84 -4.28 17.99
CA ASP A 12 13.13 -3.00 18.06
C ASP A 12 14.14 -1.87 18.33
N PRO A 13 14.85 -1.42 17.28
CA PRO A 13 15.89 -0.40 17.40
C PRO A 13 15.38 0.92 17.98
N ALA A 14 14.10 1.27 17.74
CA ALA A 14 13.49 2.48 18.26
C ALA A 14 13.43 2.49 19.80
N ASN A 15 13.34 1.30 20.42
CA ASN A 15 13.31 1.12 21.86
C ASN A 15 14.61 0.47 22.40
N GLY A 16 15.70 0.48 21.62
CA GLY A 16 17.01 -0.03 22.01
C GLY A 16 17.10 -1.54 22.16
N VAL A 17 16.18 -2.30 21.57
CA VAL A 17 16.17 -3.77 21.64
C VAL A 17 16.83 -4.35 20.39
N ASN A 18 17.89 -5.15 20.57
CA ASN A 18 18.68 -5.67 19.46
C ASN A 18 18.94 -7.18 19.58
N GLY A 19 17.90 -7.97 19.34
CA GLY A 19 17.98 -9.43 19.28
C GLY A 19 17.87 -10.13 20.62
N GLU A 20 17.28 -9.49 21.59
CA GLU A 20 17.03 -10.07 22.90
C GLU A 20 15.79 -10.98 22.85
N VAL A 21 15.81 -12.07 23.60
CA VAL A 21 14.63 -12.93 23.76
C VAL A 21 13.73 -12.28 24.80
N ARG A 22 12.55 -11.82 24.36
CA ARG A 22 11.56 -11.18 25.22
C ARG A 22 10.16 -11.66 24.90
N ASP A 23 9.30 -11.62 25.91
CA ASP A 23 7.86 -11.78 25.73
C ASP A 23 7.23 -10.43 25.36
N ILE A 24 6.24 -10.46 24.48
CA ILE A 24 5.49 -9.27 24.03
C ILE A 24 4.03 -9.47 24.42
N TYR A 25 3.43 -8.43 24.97
CA TYR A 25 2.02 -8.41 25.35
C TYR A 25 1.26 -7.44 24.45
N ILE A 26 0.12 -7.88 23.94
CA ILE A 26 -0.71 -7.10 23.03
C ILE A 26 -2.12 -7.02 23.60
N ALA A 27 -2.61 -5.80 23.81
CA ALA A 27 -3.99 -5.53 24.21
C ALA A 27 -4.58 -4.47 23.26
N ASP A 28 -5.79 -4.73 22.79
CA ASP A 28 -6.53 -3.81 21.93
C ASP A 28 -5.72 -3.29 20.73
N GLY A 29 -4.97 -4.23 20.08
CA GLY A 29 -4.15 -3.95 18.92
C GLY A 29 -2.85 -3.18 19.19
N ARG A 30 -2.46 -3.02 20.46
CA ARG A 30 -1.24 -2.30 20.86
C ARG A 30 -0.32 -3.15 21.72
N VAL A 31 0.97 -2.97 21.55
CA VAL A 31 1.96 -3.51 22.48
C VAL A 31 1.86 -2.76 23.79
N VAL A 32 1.74 -3.52 24.88
CA VAL A 32 1.59 -2.96 26.23
C VAL A 32 2.64 -3.53 27.18
N ALA A 33 2.89 -2.83 28.27
CA ALA A 33 3.73 -3.36 29.35
C ALA A 33 3.07 -4.59 30.00
N PRO A 34 3.86 -5.59 30.43
CA PRO A 34 3.32 -6.74 31.11
C PRO A 34 2.63 -6.32 32.43
N THR A 35 1.41 -6.79 32.63
CA THR A 35 0.68 -6.60 33.88
C THR A 35 0.64 -7.95 34.60
N PRO A 36 1.22 -8.09 35.80
CA PRO A 36 1.37 -9.38 36.49
C PRO A 36 0.07 -10.15 36.67
N GLU A 37 -1.05 -9.44 36.80
CA GLU A 37 -2.37 -10.02 37.08
C GLU A 37 -3.26 -10.11 35.84
N ALA A 38 -2.75 -9.71 34.65
CA ALA A 38 -3.56 -9.73 33.44
C ALA A 38 -3.86 -11.16 32.99
N ARG A 39 -5.13 -11.44 32.78
CA ARG A 39 -5.54 -12.71 32.15
C ARG A 39 -5.08 -12.75 30.71
N ILE A 40 -4.30 -13.76 30.36
CA ILE A 40 -3.89 -14.04 28.98
C ILE A 40 -5.00 -14.83 28.29
N ASP A 41 -5.55 -14.29 27.20
CA ASP A 41 -6.60 -14.94 26.44
C ASP A 41 -6.01 -15.86 25.35
N GLN A 42 -4.86 -15.48 24.78
CA GLN A 42 -4.13 -16.30 23.79
C GLN A 42 -2.62 -16.18 23.98
N GLU A 43 -1.91 -17.28 23.79
CA GLU A 43 -0.46 -17.31 23.84
C GLU A 43 0.12 -18.00 22.60
N TYR A 44 1.15 -17.38 22.00
CA TYR A 44 1.87 -17.93 20.86
C TYR A 44 3.34 -18.14 21.20
N ASN A 45 3.84 -19.35 20.98
CA ASN A 45 5.24 -19.67 21.17
C ASN A 45 6.05 -19.28 19.91
N LEU A 46 6.92 -18.31 20.05
CA LEU A 46 7.78 -17.78 18.99
C LEU A 46 9.25 -18.19 19.15
N ARG A 47 9.56 -19.22 19.92
CA ARG A 47 10.94 -19.72 20.06
C ARG A 47 11.53 -20.07 18.69
N GLY A 48 12.76 -19.59 18.44
CA GLY A 48 13.44 -19.76 17.18
C GLY A 48 12.98 -18.81 16.06
N LYS A 49 12.01 -17.93 16.34
CA LYS A 49 11.54 -16.90 15.40
C LYS A 49 12.10 -15.54 15.75
N VAL A 50 12.27 -14.71 14.71
CA VAL A 50 12.58 -13.28 14.84
C VAL A 50 11.26 -12.53 14.88
N VAL A 51 11.18 -11.56 15.77
CA VAL A 51 10.08 -10.60 15.89
C VAL A 51 10.61 -9.20 15.65
N MET A 52 10.00 -8.49 14.75
CA MET A 52 10.35 -7.11 14.39
C MET A 52 9.11 -6.38 13.87
N ALA A 53 9.19 -5.07 13.76
CA ALA A 53 8.15 -4.29 13.09
C ALA A 53 7.95 -4.79 11.66
N GLY A 54 6.71 -4.85 11.21
CA GLY A 54 6.39 -5.22 9.84
C GLY A 54 7.01 -4.24 8.84
N ALA A 55 7.42 -4.75 7.70
CA ALA A 55 7.97 -3.91 6.65
C ALA A 55 6.90 -3.01 6.02
N ILE A 56 7.30 -1.79 5.67
CA ILE A 56 6.47 -0.83 4.95
C ILE A 56 7.08 -0.60 3.58
N ASP A 57 6.31 -0.85 2.52
CA ASP A 57 6.72 -0.50 1.15
C ASP A 57 6.02 0.80 0.72
N PRO A 58 6.74 1.94 0.73
CA PRO A 58 6.17 3.23 0.36
C PRO A 58 6.05 3.41 -1.16
N HIS A 59 6.51 2.47 -1.96
CA HIS A 59 6.53 2.57 -3.42
C HIS A 59 6.30 1.22 -4.08
N THR A 60 5.07 0.72 -4.03
CA THR A 60 4.72 -0.56 -4.63
C THR A 60 3.55 -0.46 -5.59
N HIS A 61 3.68 -1.05 -6.76
CA HIS A 61 2.62 -1.08 -7.76
C HIS A 61 1.72 -2.31 -7.57
N ILE A 62 0.71 -2.17 -6.71
CA ILE A 62 -0.20 -3.26 -6.34
C ILE A 62 -1.64 -3.05 -6.78
N GLY A 63 -2.01 -1.85 -7.24
CA GLY A 63 -3.36 -1.54 -7.69
C GLY A 63 -3.40 -0.36 -8.63
N GLY A 64 -4.50 -0.20 -9.36
CA GLY A 64 -4.71 0.89 -10.30
C GLY A 64 -4.36 0.57 -11.75
N GLY A 65 -4.64 1.50 -12.64
CA GLY A 65 -4.66 1.28 -14.09
C GLY A 65 -3.34 0.78 -14.69
N LYS A 66 -2.19 1.24 -14.21
CA LYS A 66 -0.89 0.78 -14.73
C LYS A 66 -0.62 -0.68 -14.38
N VAL A 67 -0.97 -1.08 -13.19
CA VAL A 67 -0.82 -2.48 -12.73
C VAL A 67 -1.79 -3.38 -13.45
N THR A 68 -3.02 -2.93 -13.65
CA THR A 68 -4.02 -3.66 -14.43
C THR A 68 -3.55 -3.93 -15.86
N ILE A 69 -2.98 -2.91 -16.53
CA ILE A 69 -2.40 -3.08 -17.87
C ILE A 69 -1.26 -4.11 -17.85
N ALA A 70 -0.36 -4.04 -16.87
CA ALA A 70 0.73 -5.00 -16.76
C ALA A 70 0.23 -6.43 -16.58
N ARG A 71 -0.81 -6.64 -15.75
CA ARG A 71 -1.42 -7.95 -15.55
C ARG A 71 -2.07 -8.50 -16.83
N THR A 72 -2.74 -7.64 -17.60
CA THR A 72 -3.35 -8.06 -18.87
C THR A 72 -2.34 -8.45 -19.95
N LEU A 73 -1.08 -8.03 -19.81
CA LEU A 73 0.02 -8.42 -20.70
C LEU A 73 0.63 -9.80 -20.34
N MET A 74 0.31 -10.34 -19.17
CA MET A 74 0.82 -11.63 -18.68
C MET A 74 -0.34 -12.50 -18.17
N PRO A 75 -1.24 -12.92 -19.05
CA PRO A 75 -2.42 -13.69 -18.65
C PRO A 75 -2.07 -15.01 -17.97
N GLU A 76 -0.94 -15.60 -18.30
CA GLU A 76 -0.44 -16.86 -17.69
C GLU A 76 -0.18 -16.72 -16.19
N ASP A 77 0.11 -15.53 -15.70
CA ASP A 77 0.35 -15.29 -14.26
C ASP A 77 -0.93 -15.32 -13.42
N HIS A 78 -2.09 -15.24 -14.07
CA HIS A 78 -3.39 -15.16 -13.37
C HIS A 78 -4.49 -16.01 -14.01
N GLU A 79 -4.13 -16.95 -14.86
CA GLU A 79 -5.05 -17.86 -15.56
C GLU A 79 -6.00 -18.60 -14.61
N HIS A 80 -5.54 -18.89 -13.38
CA HIS A 80 -6.29 -19.59 -12.37
C HIS A 80 -6.75 -18.73 -11.19
N ASP A 81 -6.52 -17.42 -11.24
CA ASP A 81 -6.83 -16.47 -10.16
C ASP A 81 -8.26 -15.93 -10.28
N GLU A 82 -9.25 -16.80 -10.47
CA GLU A 82 -10.64 -16.38 -10.44
C GLU A 82 -11.09 -16.05 -9.01
N VAL A 83 -11.27 -14.78 -8.76
CA VAL A 83 -11.94 -14.33 -7.53
C VAL A 83 -13.34 -13.83 -7.87
N ALA A 84 -14.34 -14.48 -7.32
CA ALA A 84 -15.73 -14.10 -7.54
C ALA A 84 -15.99 -12.68 -7.02
N HIS A 85 -16.75 -11.90 -7.76
CA HIS A 85 -17.22 -10.60 -7.29
C HIS A 85 -18.20 -10.79 -6.14
N THR A 86 -17.91 -10.15 -5.04
CA THR A 86 -18.74 -10.13 -3.82
C THR A 86 -18.85 -8.71 -3.29
N ALA A 87 -19.53 -8.53 -2.17
CA ALA A 87 -19.51 -7.25 -1.46
C ALA A 87 -18.09 -6.85 -0.97
N LEU A 88 -17.19 -7.82 -0.82
CA LEU A 88 -15.81 -7.61 -0.35
C LEU A 88 -14.80 -7.54 -1.50
N THR A 89 -14.94 -8.41 -2.51
CA THR A 89 -14.06 -8.48 -3.68
C THR A 89 -14.74 -7.81 -4.88
N ARG A 90 -14.39 -6.57 -5.17
CA ARG A 90 -15.10 -5.72 -6.13
C ARG A 90 -14.27 -5.32 -7.34
N ALA A 91 -12.95 -5.49 -7.26
CA ALA A 91 -12.04 -5.26 -8.36
C ALA A 91 -11.85 -6.52 -9.20
N GLY A 92 -11.43 -6.34 -10.44
CA GLY A 92 -11.26 -7.45 -11.37
C GLY A 92 -12.54 -7.84 -12.10
N THR A 93 -12.38 -8.49 -13.22
CA THR A 93 -13.46 -9.01 -14.07
C THR A 93 -13.11 -10.42 -14.58
N GLY A 94 -13.04 -11.39 -13.66
CA GLY A 94 -12.61 -12.75 -14.00
C GLY A 94 -11.20 -12.78 -14.59
N HIS A 95 -10.98 -13.61 -15.59
CA HIS A 95 -9.66 -13.76 -16.22
C HIS A 95 -9.11 -12.50 -16.90
N ALA A 96 -9.97 -11.57 -17.33
CA ALA A 96 -9.54 -10.38 -18.06
C ALA A 96 -8.88 -9.32 -17.16
N LEU A 97 -9.34 -9.21 -15.91
CA LEU A 97 -8.81 -8.29 -14.89
C LEU A 97 -8.73 -9.03 -13.56
N PRO A 98 -7.59 -9.64 -13.26
CA PRO A 98 -7.41 -10.41 -12.04
C PRO A 98 -7.54 -9.54 -10.80
N SER A 99 -8.03 -10.14 -9.73
CA SER A 99 -8.11 -9.51 -8.42
C SER A 99 -6.71 -9.25 -7.84
N THR A 100 -6.61 -8.24 -6.98
CA THR A 100 -5.39 -7.97 -6.20
C THR A 100 -5.27 -8.82 -4.94
N MET A 101 -6.19 -9.76 -4.72
CA MET A 101 -6.26 -10.56 -3.51
C MET A 101 -4.98 -11.35 -3.24
N ILE A 102 -4.45 -12.03 -4.25
CA ILE A 102 -3.20 -12.82 -4.12
C ILE A 102 -2.00 -11.94 -3.75
N THR A 103 -1.99 -10.69 -4.17
CA THR A 103 -0.90 -9.76 -3.87
C THR A 103 -0.77 -9.53 -2.36
N GLY A 104 -1.88 -9.41 -1.64
CA GLY A 104 -1.87 -9.23 -0.20
C GLY A 104 -1.21 -10.40 0.53
N TYR A 105 -1.52 -11.62 0.14
CA TYR A 105 -0.88 -12.81 0.71
C TYR A 105 0.62 -12.87 0.41
N ARG A 106 1.02 -12.61 -0.84
CA ARG A 106 2.44 -12.60 -1.23
C ARG A 106 3.25 -11.57 -0.45
N TYR A 107 2.71 -10.36 -0.27
CA TYR A 107 3.39 -9.32 0.52
C TYR A 107 3.44 -9.68 2.01
N ALA A 108 2.37 -10.25 2.56
CA ALA A 108 2.34 -10.68 3.95
C ALA A 108 3.37 -11.81 4.21
N GLU A 109 3.53 -12.77 3.28
CA GLU A 109 4.55 -13.81 3.35
C GLU A 109 5.97 -13.26 3.34
N MET A 110 6.21 -12.15 2.65
CA MET A 110 7.50 -11.43 2.67
C MET A 110 7.72 -10.58 3.93
N GLY A 111 6.71 -10.49 4.82
CA GLY A 111 6.81 -9.72 6.06
C GLY A 111 6.39 -8.24 5.94
N TYR A 112 5.75 -7.84 4.85
CA TYR A 112 5.17 -6.50 4.74
C TYR A 112 3.83 -6.42 5.48
N THR A 113 3.61 -5.29 6.13
CA THR A 113 2.35 -4.96 6.81
C THR A 113 1.65 -3.74 6.22
N ALA A 114 2.37 -2.92 5.46
CA ALA A 114 1.81 -1.76 4.77
C ALA A 114 2.45 -1.57 3.39
N CYS A 115 1.63 -1.19 2.42
CA CYS A 115 2.05 -0.95 1.04
C CYS A 115 1.34 0.26 0.45
N PHE A 116 2.07 1.07 -0.33
CA PHE A 116 1.53 2.30 -0.90
C PHE A 116 1.71 2.36 -2.42
N GLU A 117 0.59 2.50 -3.15
CA GLU A 117 0.57 2.63 -4.60
C GLU A 117 0.95 4.06 -5.03
N PRO A 118 2.09 4.27 -5.69
CA PRO A 118 2.59 5.60 -6.00
C PRO A 118 2.13 6.15 -7.35
N ALA A 119 1.32 5.44 -8.12
CA ALA A 119 0.98 5.81 -9.50
C ALA A 119 -0.52 5.90 -9.75
N MET A 120 -1.30 6.26 -8.74
CA MET A 120 -2.72 6.50 -8.90
C MET A 120 -2.96 7.78 -9.69
N LEU A 121 -3.56 7.67 -10.87
CA LEU A 121 -4.00 8.85 -11.64
C LEU A 121 -5.32 9.36 -11.06
N PRO A 122 -5.56 10.70 -11.05
CA PRO A 122 -6.84 11.25 -10.59
C PRO A 122 -8.05 10.60 -11.27
N ALA A 123 -7.96 10.39 -12.58
CA ALA A 123 -9.06 9.82 -13.38
C ALA A 123 -9.40 8.36 -13.02
N ASN A 124 -8.47 7.60 -12.48
CA ASN A 124 -8.71 6.20 -12.10
C ASN A 124 -8.68 5.95 -10.58
N ALA A 125 -8.76 7.00 -9.77
CA ALA A 125 -8.67 6.90 -8.32
C ALA A 125 -9.68 5.90 -7.73
N ARG A 126 -10.93 5.96 -8.19
CA ARG A 126 -11.96 5.01 -7.74
C ARG A 126 -11.56 3.55 -7.99
N GLN A 127 -11.07 3.23 -9.18
CA GLN A 127 -10.65 1.86 -9.50
C GLN A 127 -9.43 1.45 -8.67
N ALA A 128 -8.45 2.33 -8.49
CA ALA A 128 -7.30 2.05 -7.65
C ALA A 128 -7.72 1.72 -6.21
N HIS A 129 -8.64 2.49 -5.62
CA HIS A 129 -9.13 2.20 -4.28
C HIS A 129 -9.96 0.91 -4.19
N LEU A 130 -10.70 0.54 -5.21
CA LEU A 130 -11.38 -0.76 -5.25
C LEU A 130 -10.36 -1.90 -5.23
N GLU A 131 -9.32 -1.82 -6.04
CA GLU A 131 -8.26 -2.83 -6.10
C GLU A 131 -7.45 -2.90 -4.79
N LEU A 132 -7.12 -1.75 -4.20
CA LEU A 132 -6.50 -1.71 -2.89
C LEU A 132 -7.41 -2.30 -1.80
N GLY A 133 -8.72 -2.05 -1.90
CA GLY A 133 -9.71 -2.64 -0.99
C GLY A 133 -9.75 -4.16 -1.04
N ASP A 134 -9.50 -4.75 -2.20
CA ASP A 134 -9.48 -6.20 -2.41
C ASP A 134 -8.15 -6.86 -2.00
N THR A 135 -7.10 -6.07 -1.71
CA THR A 135 -5.81 -6.58 -1.24
C THR A 135 -5.88 -6.87 0.27
N PRO A 136 -5.88 -8.12 0.73
CA PRO A 136 -6.00 -8.46 2.14
C PRO A 136 -4.69 -8.29 2.90
N LEU A 137 -4.76 -8.37 4.24
CA LEU A 137 -3.64 -8.50 5.18
C LEU A 137 -2.67 -7.30 5.27
N LEU A 138 -2.87 -6.24 4.48
CA LEU A 138 -1.99 -5.08 4.43
C LEU A 138 -2.76 -3.81 4.77
N ASP A 139 -2.10 -2.88 5.44
CA ASP A 139 -2.49 -1.47 5.41
C ASP A 139 -2.11 -0.87 4.05
N LYS A 140 -2.99 -0.07 3.48
CA LYS A 140 -2.84 0.41 2.11
C LYS A 140 -3.19 1.88 1.98
N GLY A 141 -2.49 2.53 1.06
CA GLY A 141 -2.80 3.88 0.64
C GLY A 141 -2.32 4.13 -0.78
N ALA A 142 -2.64 5.28 -1.32
CA ALA A 142 -2.21 5.67 -2.65
C ALA A 142 -1.72 7.12 -2.68
N PHE A 143 -0.73 7.36 -3.54
CA PHE A 143 -0.25 8.69 -3.87
C PHE A 143 -0.83 9.10 -5.21
N VAL A 144 -1.41 10.30 -5.29
CA VAL A 144 -1.90 10.81 -6.56
C VAL A 144 -0.76 11.33 -7.42
N MET A 145 -0.68 10.86 -8.65
CA MET A 145 0.38 11.23 -9.57
C MET A 145 0.01 12.51 -10.32
N LEU A 146 0.68 13.62 -10.00
CA LEU A 146 0.48 14.93 -10.61
C LEU A 146 1.67 15.38 -11.49
N GLY A 147 2.80 14.68 -11.45
CA GLY A 147 3.99 15.07 -12.21
C GLY A 147 3.82 15.03 -13.74
N SER A 148 2.80 14.34 -14.24
CA SER A 148 2.43 14.29 -15.66
C SER A 148 0.99 14.75 -15.91
N ASP A 149 0.40 15.46 -14.95
CA ASP A 149 -0.94 16.02 -15.10
C ASP A 149 -0.90 17.28 -15.99
N ASP A 150 -1.69 17.28 -17.06
CA ASP A 150 -1.67 18.34 -18.07
C ASP A 150 -2.07 19.70 -17.52
N PHE A 151 -3.04 19.74 -16.59
CA PHE A 151 -3.46 20.99 -15.98
C PHE A 151 -2.36 21.57 -15.10
N MET A 152 -1.70 20.71 -14.31
CA MET A 152 -0.58 21.09 -13.47
C MET A 152 0.58 21.65 -14.31
N LEU A 153 1.00 20.88 -15.34
CA LEU A 153 2.11 21.26 -16.20
C LEU A 153 1.81 22.57 -16.95
N ARG A 154 0.60 22.73 -17.46
CA ARG A 154 0.16 23.97 -18.13
C ARG A 154 0.13 25.15 -17.16
N SER A 155 -0.39 24.95 -15.96
CA SER A 155 -0.44 26.00 -14.93
C SER A 155 0.95 26.51 -14.55
N ILE A 156 1.94 25.62 -14.48
CA ILE A 156 3.33 25.98 -14.25
C ILE A 156 3.93 26.72 -15.45
N ALA A 157 3.72 26.20 -16.66
CA ALA A 157 4.23 26.81 -17.88
C ALA A 157 3.65 28.22 -18.14
N GLU A 158 2.38 28.43 -17.86
CA GLU A 158 1.68 29.71 -17.97
C GLU A 158 1.96 30.66 -16.79
N LYS A 159 2.77 30.22 -15.82
CA LYS A 159 3.09 31.00 -14.60
C LYS A 159 1.84 31.48 -13.86
N ARG A 160 0.85 30.61 -13.76
CA ARG A 160 -0.38 30.91 -12.99
C ARG A 160 -0.05 31.19 -11.53
N ASP A 161 -0.98 31.85 -10.84
CA ASP A 161 -0.85 32.13 -9.43
C ASP A 161 -0.55 30.84 -8.64
N PHE A 162 0.46 30.93 -7.81
CA PHE A 162 0.92 29.80 -6.99
C PHE A 162 -0.17 29.29 -6.04
N GLN A 163 -1.08 30.17 -5.61
CA GLN A 163 -2.21 29.75 -4.78
C GLN A 163 -3.17 28.85 -5.55
N GLN A 164 -3.46 29.15 -6.81
CA GLN A 164 -4.30 28.31 -7.67
C GLN A 164 -3.70 26.91 -7.85
N ILE A 165 -2.38 26.82 -7.98
CA ILE A 165 -1.67 25.55 -8.07
C ILE A 165 -1.82 24.75 -6.77
N LYS A 166 -1.64 25.38 -5.62
CA LYS A 166 -1.85 24.73 -4.31
C LYS A 166 -3.28 24.24 -4.14
N ASP A 167 -4.26 25.07 -4.49
CA ASP A 167 -5.68 24.73 -4.36
C ASP A 167 -6.03 23.52 -5.25
N TYR A 168 -5.50 23.48 -6.46
CA TYR A 168 -5.66 22.33 -7.35
C TYR A 168 -5.05 21.05 -6.78
N ILE A 169 -3.84 21.12 -6.23
CA ILE A 169 -3.19 20.00 -5.58
C ILE A 169 -4.04 19.51 -4.41
N ALA A 170 -4.42 20.40 -3.51
CA ALA A 170 -5.21 20.06 -2.33
C ALA A 170 -6.57 19.45 -2.70
N TRP A 171 -7.26 20.05 -3.67
CA TRP A 171 -8.52 19.53 -4.18
C TRP A 171 -8.34 18.13 -4.79
N THR A 172 -7.33 17.94 -5.62
CA THR A 172 -7.07 16.63 -6.27
C THR A 172 -6.73 15.55 -5.26
N MET A 173 -5.90 15.85 -4.26
CA MET A 173 -5.59 14.93 -3.18
C MET A 173 -6.86 14.51 -2.43
N HIS A 174 -7.70 15.47 -2.09
CA HIS A 174 -8.96 15.20 -1.38
C HIS A 174 -9.93 14.38 -2.24
N ALA A 175 -10.15 14.80 -3.48
CA ALA A 175 -11.07 14.12 -4.40
C ALA A 175 -10.62 12.68 -4.73
N ALA A 176 -9.31 12.48 -4.87
CA ALA A 176 -8.73 11.15 -5.11
C ALA A 176 -8.49 10.33 -3.83
N GLN A 177 -8.79 10.88 -2.64
CA GLN A 177 -8.47 10.25 -1.34
C GLN A 177 -7.01 9.80 -1.24
N ALA A 178 -6.11 10.62 -1.76
CA ALA A 178 -4.68 10.35 -1.76
C ALA A 178 -4.03 10.81 -0.45
N ILE A 179 -3.07 10.05 0.05
CA ILE A 179 -2.31 10.40 1.26
C ILE A 179 -1.10 11.28 0.97
N ALA A 180 -0.65 11.33 -0.28
CA ALA A 180 0.47 12.16 -0.73
C ALA A 180 0.39 12.40 -2.24
N VAL A 181 1.24 13.30 -2.72
CA VAL A 181 1.44 13.58 -4.15
C VAL A 181 2.69 12.84 -4.63
N LYS A 182 2.59 12.21 -5.79
CA LYS A 182 3.72 11.66 -6.52
C LYS A 182 4.11 12.60 -7.66
N VAL A 183 5.36 13.02 -7.63
CA VAL A 183 5.99 13.72 -8.75
C VAL A 183 7.03 12.79 -9.37
N VAL A 184 6.83 12.47 -10.63
CA VAL A 184 7.81 11.74 -11.44
C VAL A 184 8.38 12.72 -12.43
N ASN A 185 9.69 12.68 -12.68
CA ASN A 185 10.29 13.51 -13.72
C ASN A 185 9.62 13.19 -15.06
N PRO A 186 8.83 14.11 -15.64
CA PRO A 186 8.12 13.86 -16.90
C PRO A 186 9.05 13.62 -18.08
N GLY A 187 10.28 14.13 -18.01
CA GLY A 187 11.33 13.85 -19.00
C GLY A 187 11.73 12.38 -19.06
N GLY A 188 11.37 11.60 -18.04
CA GLY A 188 11.82 10.21 -17.97
C GLY A 188 11.02 9.23 -18.81
N ILE A 189 9.72 9.38 -18.99
CA ILE A 189 8.96 8.19 -19.42
C ILE A 189 7.98 8.38 -20.58
N SER A 190 7.15 9.39 -20.65
CA SER A 190 6.11 9.41 -21.70
C SER A 190 6.12 10.69 -22.55
N ALA A 191 5.99 11.85 -21.92
CA ALA A 191 5.90 13.11 -22.64
C ALA A 191 7.20 13.47 -23.39
N PHE A 192 8.36 13.17 -22.80
CA PHE A 192 9.65 13.43 -23.42
C PHE A 192 9.90 12.53 -24.64
N LYS A 193 9.57 11.24 -24.55
CA LYS A 193 9.68 10.32 -25.68
C LYS A 193 8.72 10.66 -26.82
N PHE A 194 7.55 11.19 -26.50
CA PHE A 194 6.55 11.60 -27.50
C PHE A 194 6.92 12.91 -28.19
N ASN A 195 7.60 13.83 -27.51
CA ASN A 195 7.95 15.15 -28.02
C ASN A 195 9.37 15.22 -28.64
N GLN A 196 10.09 14.11 -28.70
CA GLN A 196 11.40 14.02 -29.36
C GLN A 196 11.32 13.69 -30.87
N ARG A 197 10.17 13.87 -31.48
CA ARG A 197 10.03 13.70 -32.94
C ARG A 197 10.13 15.03 -33.67
#